data_eb6899c0a6507885559790c8a6b49370
#
_entry.id   eb6899c0a6507885559790c8a6b49370
#
_cell.length_a   1.000
_cell.length_b   1.000
_cell.length_c   1.000
_cell.angle_alpha   90.00
_cell.angle_beta   90.00
_cell.angle_gamma   90.00
#
_symmetry.space_group_name_H-M   'P 1'
#
loop_
_entity.id
_entity.type
_entity.pdbx_description
1 polymer ?
#
loop_
_entity_poly.entity_id
_entity_poly.type
_entity_poly.pdbx_seq_one_letter_code
_entity_poly.pdbx_strand_id
1 'polypeptide(L)'
;MAQRFDIDGFAGVLIHPDSDGYDEARAVFNGMIDRRPAVIARCESVNDVVAVVGFAAANDLPLSVYGGGHGVTGSAVVDGGVCLDMRGMRGIAVDPAGQTARVEGGATWGEVDAATQEHGLAVTGGRVSTTGVMGLALGSGSGWLERAFGFVCDNLLEAQVVTADGRVVTASETEEPDLFWGLRGGGGNFGVVTEITLRLRPLGPIVYGGMLMYPGEMAGELVRAYRDFLATAPNEVGSGLAFICAPPEDFVPEPVRGQPVVGIVCCYAGAAEDGEAAFAPLRTLPYLAIDMLQPMPYVAVQQLLDPPNQKGAQNYWTADFYDSLPDEAVDTLVGLATKPVSPLTQIILVPGGGAIAEVDEDAMAFGQRSAPWNIHYLSMWPDPADTETNIAYTRQIAAAMKPWSTGRAYLNFIGDEGTGRVEAAFGPEKYARLAALKAEWDPTNLFRHNQNIAPAAASPA
;
A
#
# COMPACT_ATOMS: atom_id res chain seq x y z
N MET A 1 38.44 7.82 4.28
CA MET A 1 37.97 6.47 3.94
C MET A 1 36.61 6.30 4.56
N ALA A 2 35.59 5.85 3.82
CA ALA A 2 34.30 5.51 4.41
C ALA A 2 34.49 4.39 5.44
N GLN A 3 33.83 4.51 6.58
CA GLN A 3 33.88 3.46 7.62
C GLN A 3 33.24 2.20 7.03
N ARG A 4 33.97 1.11 6.93
CA ARG A 4 33.41 -0.20 6.57
C ARG A 4 32.88 -0.86 7.83
N PHE A 5 31.64 -1.27 7.78
CA PHE A 5 30.99 -2.02 8.84
C PHE A 5 31.18 -3.52 8.58
N ASP A 6 31.48 -4.25 9.64
CA ASP A 6 31.41 -5.70 9.71
C ASP A 6 30.41 -6.06 10.79
N ILE A 7 29.51 -6.99 10.51
CA ILE A 7 28.38 -7.35 11.38
C ILE A 7 28.58 -8.79 11.82
N ASP A 8 28.89 -8.99 13.08
CA ASP A 8 29.10 -10.31 13.64
C ASP A 8 27.88 -11.22 13.46
N GLY A 9 28.10 -12.43 12.96
CA GLY A 9 27.03 -13.41 12.73
C GLY A 9 26.20 -13.17 11.47
N PHE A 10 26.50 -12.13 10.69
CA PHE A 10 25.82 -11.86 9.43
C PHE A 10 26.45 -12.67 8.29
N ALA A 11 25.63 -13.43 7.55
CA ALA A 11 26.06 -14.27 6.44
C ALA A 11 25.60 -13.75 5.05
N GLY A 12 24.70 -12.76 5.01
CA GLY A 12 24.21 -12.16 3.78
C GLY A 12 25.21 -11.22 3.09
N VAL A 13 24.72 -10.27 2.30
CA VAL A 13 25.57 -9.37 1.50
C VAL A 13 25.59 -7.96 2.08
N LEU A 14 26.78 -7.44 2.43
CA LEU A 14 27.00 -6.04 2.80
C LEU A 14 27.37 -5.21 1.57
N ILE A 15 26.59 -4.16 1.32
CA ILE A 15 26.78 -3.22 0.20
C ILE A 15 27.13 -1.86 0.82
N HIS A 16 28.36 -1.42 0.61
CA HIS A 16 28.88 -0.14 1.11
C HIS A 16 28.79 0.96 0.05
N PRO A 17 28.92 2.24 0.41
CA PRO A 17 28.86 3.36 -0.53
C PRO A 17 29.87 3.32 -1.68
N ASP A 18 30.97 2.59 -1.51
CA ASP A 18 32.01 2.35 -2.52
C ASP A 18 31.83 1.03 -3.29
N SER A 19 30.76 0.27 -3.02
CA SER A 19 30.47 -0.98 -3.72
C SER A 19 29.77 -0.73 -5.07
N ASP A 20 30.06 -1.57 -6.05
CA ASP A 20 29.28 -1.61 -7.29
C ASP A 20 27.81 -1.92 -6.97
N GLY A 21 26.87 -1.21 -7.64
CA GLY A 21 25.44 -1.39 -7.44
C GLY A 21 24.85 -0.74 -6.18
N TYR A 22 25.64 0.03 -5.40
CA TYR A 22 25.15 0.71 -4.20
C TYR A 22 24.00 1.68 -4.50
N ASP A 23 24.13 2.52 -5.54
CA ASP A 23 23.08 3.48 -5.90
C ASP A 23 21.78 2.80 -6.38
N GLU A 24 21.88 1.64 -7.04
CA GLU A 24 20.72 0.82 -7.40
C GLU A 24 20.09 0.17 -6.15
N ALA A 25 20.91 -0.33 -5.23
CA ALA A 25 20.44 -1.00 -4.03
C ALA A 25 19.69 -0.08 -3.07
N ARG A 26 20.09 1.21 -2.95
CA ARG A 26 19.44 2.21 -2.11
C ARG A 26 18.24 2.91 -2.78
N ALA A 27 18.10 2.80 -4.09
CA ALA A 27 17.02 3.47 -4.80
C ALA A 27 15.65 2.91 -4.39
N VAL A 28 14.70 3.78 -4.04
CA VAL A 28 13.32 3.46 -3.70
C VAL A 28 12.34 3.88 -4.81
N PHE A 29 11.05 3.59 -4.67
CA PHE A 29 10.02 3.93 -5.65
C PHE A 29 9.97 5.44 -5.94
N ASN A 30 9.92 6.25 -4.89
CA ASN A 30 9.83 7.71 -4.99
C ASN A 30 11.17 8.34 -5.38
N GLY A 31 11.26 8.90 -6.58
CA GLY A 31 12.46 9.55 -7.10
C GLY A 31 12.91 10.81 -6.35
N MET A 32 12.07 11.39 -5.48
CA MET A 32 12.45 12.49 -4.60
C MET A 32 13.43 12.08 -3.49
N ILE A 33 13.58 10.77 -3.24
CA ILE A 33 14.35 10.25 -2.11
C ILE A 33 15.76 9.90 -2.56
N ASP A 34 16.75 10.62 -2.04
CA ASP A 34 18.18 10.39 -2.29
C ASP A 34 18.96 10.17 -0.98
N ARG A 35 18.45 9.31 -0.10
CA ARG A 35 19.10 8.97 1.17
C ARG A 35 20.26 7.99 0.94
N ARG A 36 21.33 8.13 1.76
CA ARG A 36 22.57 7.37 1.65
C ARG A 36 22.87 6.59 2.93
N PRO A 37 22.42 5.31 3.04
CA PRO A 37 22.79 4.44 4.14
C PRO A 37 24.33 4.28 4.24
N ALA A 38 24.85 4.20 5.46
CA ALA A 38 26.28 3.88 5.66
C ALA A 38 26.60 2.46 5.23
N VAL A 39 25.63 1.55 5.34
CA VAL A 39 25.68 0.18 4.83
C VAL A 39 24.27 -0.33 4.51
N ILE A 40 24.15 -1.11 3.45
CA ILE A 40 22.96 -1.90 3.13
C ILE A 40 23.29 -3.36 3.43
N ALA A 41 22.57 -3.94 4.39
CA ALA A 41 22.74 -5.33 4.79
C ALA A 41 21.62 -6.17 4.16
N ARG A 42 21.88 -6.84 3.05
CA ARG A 42 20.93 -7.73 2.38
C ARG A 42 20.90 -9.06 3.08
N CYS A 43 19.81 -9.28 3.81
CA CYS A 43 19.58 -10.48 4.60
C CYS A 43 19.12 -11.64 3.72
N GLU A 44 19.62 -12.84 4.01
CA GLU A 44 19.23 -14.11 3.37
C GLU A 44 18.56 -15.08 4.36
N SER A 45 18.56 -14.72 5.65
CA SER A 45 17.97 -15.51 6.72
C SER A 45 17.48 -14.65 7.89
N VAL A 46 16.65 -15.25 8.74
CA VAL A 46 16.19 -14.62 10.01
C VAL A 46 17.39 -14.30 10.92
N ASN A 47 18.44 -15.13 10.92
CA ASN A 47 19.63 -14.89 11.71
C ASN A 47 20.39 -13.63 11.24
N ASP A 48 20.38 -13.36 9.93
CA ASP A 48 20.94 -12.11 9.40
C ASP A 48 20.17 -10.90 9.91
N VAL A 49 18.82 -11.00 9.93
CA VAL A 49 17.97 -9.92 10.47
C VAL A 49 18.27 -9.68 11.94
N VAL A 50 18.41 -10.74 12.76
CA VAL A 50 18.80 -10.63 14.18
C VAL A 50 20.16 -9.96 14.33
N ALA A 51 21.15 -10.36 13.54
CA ALA A 51 22.50 -9.78 13.58
C ALA A 51 22.47 -8.27 13.24
N VAL A 52 21.73 -7.88 12.20
CA VAL A 52 21.62 -6.47 11.77
C VAL A 52 20.89 -5.62 12.81
N VAL A 53 19.77 -6.11 13.37
CA VAL A 53 19.02 -5.41 14.43
C VAL A 53 19.92 -5.21 15.66
N GLY A 54 20.58 -6.27 16.12
CA GLY A 54 21.52 -6.21 17.26
C GLY A 54 22.68 -5.26 17.02
N PHE A 55 23.25 -5.26 15.81
CA PHE A 55 24.32 -4.36 15.42
C PHE A 55 23.88 -2.89 15.44
N ALA A 56 22.73 -2.57 14.86
CA ALA A 56 22.20 -1.21 14.85
C ALA A 56 21.91 -0.70 16.26
N ALA A 57 21.28 -1.53 17.10
CA ALA A 57 20.98 -1.20 18.49
C ALA A 57 22.26 -0.98 19.34
N ALA A 58 23.25 -1.87 19.23
CA ALA A 58 24.50 -1.78 19.99
C ALA A 58 25.36 -0.56 19.63
N ASN A 59 25.21 -0.03 18.42
CA ASN A 59 25.99 1.11 17.91
C ASN A 59 25.17 2.42 17.84
N ASP A 60 23.94 2.43 18.35
CA ASP A 60 23.01 3.57 18.28
C ASP A 60 22.86 4.13 16.84
N LEU A 61 22.80 3.23 15.84
CA LEU A 61 22.68 3.60 14.43
C LEU A 61 21.21 3.68 14.01
N PRO A 62 20.86 4.65 13.19
CA PRO A 62 19.57 4.66 12.52
C PRO A 62 19.35 3.38 11.72
N LEU A 63 18.19 2.75 11.85
CA LEU A 63 17.84 1.51 11.17
C LEU A 63 16.60 1.71 10.30
N SER A 64 16.71 1.42 9.00
CA SER A 64 15.57 1.31 8.09
C SER A 64 15.41 -0.12 7.61
N VAL A 65 14.16 -0.50 7.24
CA VAL A 65 13.84 -1.83 6.73
C VAL A 65 13.36 -1.71 5.29
N TYR A 66 14.05 -2.38 4.36
CA TYR A 66 13.73 -2.38 2.95
C TYR A 66 13.06 -3.70 2.55
N GLY A 67 11.72 -3.69 2.35
CA GLY A 67 10.99 -4.75 1.65
C GLY A 67 10.88 -4.43 0.14
N GLY A 68 9.74 -3.89 -0.32
CA GLY A 68 9.56 -3.46 -1.72
C GLY A 68 10.00 -2.03 -2.04
N GLY A 69 10.23 -1.18 -1.03
CA GLY A 69 10.65 0.22 -1.23
C GLY A 69 9.59 1.15 -1.82
N HIS A 70 8.30 0.78 -1.79
CA HIS A 70 7.18 1.53 -2.37
C HIS A 70 6.65 2.66 -1.49
N GLY A 71 6.98 2.67 -0.18
CA GLY A 71 6.53 3.73 0.72
C GLY A 71 7.00 5.11 0.24
N VAL A 72 6.04 6.01 -0.03
CA VAL A 72 6.31 7.34 -0.62
C VAL A 72 7.15 8.24 0.30
N THR A 73 7.15 7.98 1.60
CA THR A 73 8.02 8.63 2.59
C THR A 73 9.51 8.31 2.40
N GLY A 74 9.83 7.24 1.65
CA GLY A 74 11.20 6.76 1.50
C GLY A 74 11.79 6.13 2.76
N SER A 75 10.95 5.72 3.70
CA SER A 75 11.37 5.14 4.99
C SER A 75 12.14 3.82 4.88
N ALA A 76 12.13 3.19 3.69
CA ALA A 76 12.93 2.00 3.42
C ALA A 76 14.45 2.26 3.43
N VAL A 77 14.88 3.51 3.34
CA VAL A 77 16.31 3.90 3.39
C VAL A 77 16.53 5.07 4.36
N VAL A 78 17.71 5.13 4.97
CA VAL A 78 18.06 6.14 5.97
C VAL A 78 19.48 6.66 5.72
N ASP A 79 19.70 7.97 5.97
CA ASP A 79 21.03 8.56 5.84
C ASP A 79 21.96 8.13 6.98
N GLY A 80 23.17 7.74 6.64
CA GLY A 80 24.25 7.45 7.58
C GLY A 80 24.01 6.26 8.51
N GLY A 81 22.89 5.56 8.39
CA GLY A 81 22.49 4.42 9.20
C GLY A 81 22.62 3.08 8.46
N VAL A 82 21.98 2.06 8.99
CA VAL A 82 21.89 0.72 8.42
C VAL A 82 20.57 0.56 7.67
N CYS A 83 20.63 0.15 6.41
CA CYS A 83 19.48 -0.32 5.66
C CYS A 83 19.43 -1.86 5.74
N LEU A 84 18.50 -2.42 6.50
CA LEU A 84 18.21 -3.83 6.55
C LEU A 84 17.40 -4.20 5.31
N ASP A 85 18.04 -4.85 4.34
CA ASP A 85 17.46 -5.16 3.04
C ASP A 85 16.91 -6.60 3.04
N MET A 86 15.60 -6.72 3.04
CA MET A 86 14.88 -8.02 3.06
C MET A 86 14.83 -8.71 1.69
N ARG A 87 15.25 -8.05 0.61
CA ARG A 87 15.10 -8.56 -0.77
C ARG A 87 15.89 -9.85 -1.08
N GLY A 88 16.72 -10.34 -0.15
CA GLY A 88 17.29 -11.69 -0.20
C GLY A 88 16.34 -12.79 0.30
N MET A 89 15.28 -12.43 1.05
CA MET A 89 14.30 -13.34 1.64
C MET A 89 12.96 -13.20 0.90
N ARG A 90 12.75 -14.00 -0.15
CA ARG A 90 11.59 -13.89 -1.07
C ARG A 90 10.82 -15.19 -1.21
N GLY A 91 11.03 -16.14 -0.29
CA GLY A 91 10.35 -17.43 -0.31
C GLY A 91 8.83 -17.27 -0.20
N ILE A 92 8.10 -18.05 -1.01
CA ILE A 92 6.65 -18.17 -0.97
C ILE A 92 6.31 -19.65 -0.99
N ALA A 93 5.56 -20.11 0.02
CA ALA A 93 5.13 -21.50 0.13
C ALA A 93 3.61 -21.54 0.26
N VAL A 94 2.93 -22.02 -0.80
CA VAL A 94 1.48 -22.17 -0.84
C VAL A 94 1.10 -23.55 -0.34
N ASP A 95 0.14 -23.61 0.59
CA ASP A 95 -0.58 -24.83 0.97
C ASP A 95 -1.99 -24.77 0.38
N PRO A 96 -2.23 -25.44 -0.76
CA PRO A 96 -3.54 -25.38 -1.41
C PRO A 96 -4.64 -26.08 -0.59
N ALA A 97 -4.30 -27.09 0.21
CA ALA A 97 -5.25 -27.83 1.03
C ALA A 97 -5.69 -27.01 2.25
N GLY A 98 -4.73 -26.33 2.89
CA GLY A 98 -4.99 -25.41 3.99
C GLY A 98 -5.48 -24.04 3.54
N GLN A 99 -5.45 -23.74 2.24
CA GLN A 99 -5.74 -22.42 1.68
C GLN A 99 -4.93 -21.32 2.37
N THR A 100 -3.62 -21.53 2.49
CA THR A 100 -2.70 -20.56 3.09
C THR A 100 -1.46 -20.37 2.24
N ALA A 101 -0.78 -19.23 2.44
CA ALA A 101 0.54 -18.97 1.90
C ALA A 101 1.44 -18.41 2.99
N ARG A 102 2.66 -18.97 3.14
CA ARG A 102 3.74 -18.35 3.91
C ARG A 102 4.58 -17.52 2.95
N VAL A 103 4.84 -16.29 3.34
CA VAL A 103 5.47 -15.28 2.50
C VAL A 103 6.57 -14.58 3.27
N GLU A 104 7.81 -14.63 2.78
CA GLU A 104 8.96 -13.95 3.38
C GLU A 104 8.98 -12.44 3.12
N GLY A 105 9.71 -11.71 3.97
CA GLY A 105 9.71 -10.26 4.12
C GLY A 105 10.11 -9.43 2.92
N GLY A 106 10.84 -10.00 1.97
CA GLY A 106 11.30 -9.34 0.75
C GLY A 106 10.48 -9.65 -0.50
N ALA A 107 9.43 -10.48 -0.40
CA ALA A 107 8.56 -10.81 -1.52
C ALA A 107 7.72 -9.63 -1.99
N THR A 108 7.35 -9.63 -3.27
CA THR A 108 6.44 -8.67 -3.90
C THR A 108 5.07 -9.28 -4.18
N TRP A 109 4.05 -8.43 -4.37
CA TRP A 109 2.70 -8.90 -4.66
C TRP A 109 2.61 -9.66 -5.97
N GLY A 110 3.34 -9.24 -7.01
CA GLY A 110 3.37 -9.99 -8.28
C GLY A 110 3.88 -11.42 -8.11
N GLU A 111 4.82 -11.68 -7.20
CA GLU A 111 5.32 -13.02 -6.88
C GLU A 111 4.28 -13.84 -6.11
N VAL A 112 3.58 -13.22 -5.15
CA VAL A 112 2.49 -13.88 -4.42
C VAL A 112 1.34 -14.23 -5.34
N ASP A 113 0.91 -13.28 -6.19
CA ASP A 113 -0.16 -13.51 -7.16
C ASP A 113 0.20 -14.66 -8.12
N ALA A 114 1.42 -14.68 -8.66
CA ALA A 114 1.87 -15.76 -9.53
C ALA A 114 1.84 -17.13 -8.82
N ALA A 115 2.39 -17.21 -7.61
CA ALA A 115 2.46 -18.47 -6.86
C ALA A 115 1.09 -18.98 -6.45
N THR A 116 0.19 -18.11 -5.98
CA THR A 116 -1.15 -18.53 -5.53
C THR A 116 -2.06 -18.92 -6.69
N GLN A 117 -1.91 -18.25 -7.84
CA GLN A 117 -2.70 -18.53 -9.03
C GLN A 117 -2.34 -19.85 -9.72
N GLU A 118 -1.17 -20.45 -9.47
CA GLU A 118 -0.88 -21.84 -9.86
C GLU A 118 -1.88 -22.83 -9.24
N HIS A 119 -2.52 -22.44 -8.14
CA HIS A 119 -3.49 -23.27 -7.40
C HIS A 119 -4.92 -22.74 -7.48
N GLY A 120 -5.20 -21.71 -8.29
CA GLY A 120 -6.53 -21.10 -8.35
C GLY A 120 -6.94 -20.42 -7.03
N LEU A 121 -5.97 -19.90 -6.29
CA LEU A 121 -6.15 -19.21 -5.02
C LEU A 121 -5.68 -17.76 -5.13
N ALA A 122 -6.28 -16.89 -4.32
CA ALA A 122 -5.90 -15.49 -4.21
C ALA A 122 -6.12 -14.94 -2.80
N VAL A 123 -5.50 -13.81 -2.54
CA VAL A 123 -5.76 -12.93 -1.39
C VAL A 123 -5.76 -11.49 -1.88
N THR A 124 -6.38 -10.57 -1.14
CA THR A 124 -6.24 -9.13 -1.44
C THR A 124 -4.77 -8.75 -1.45
N GLY A 125 -4.31 -8.12 -2.52
CA GLY A 125 -2.93 -7.70 -2.73
C GLY A 125 -2.82 -6.30 -3.33
N GLY A 126 -1.63 -5.69 -3.24
CA GLY A 126 -1.39 -4.36 -3.78
C GLY A 126 -1.66 -4.27 -5.29
N ARG A 127 -2.14 -3.11 -5.75
CA ARG A 127 -2.55 -2.86 -7.15
C ARG A 127 -1.38 -2.62 -8.11
N VAL A 128 -0.15 -2.64 -7.62
CA VAL A 128 1.10 -2.55 -8.40
C VAL A 128 1.95 -3.76 -8.03
N SER A 129 2.33 -4.57 -9.00
CA SER A 129 2.94 -5.89 -8.78
C SER A 129 4.29 -5.84 -8.07
N THR A 130 5.03 -4.73 -8.20
CA THR A 130 6.34 -4.51 -7.56
C THR A 130 6.25 -4.07 -6.09
N THR A 131 5.03 -3.84 -5.57
CA THR A 131 4.84 -3.46 -4.16
C THR A 131 5.25 -4.60 -3.23
N GLY A 132 6.07 -4.29 -2.22
CA GLY A 132 6.48 -5.26 -1.20
C GLY A 132 5.32 -5.67 -0.32
N VAL A 133 5.24 -6.98 -0.04
CA VAL A 133 4.13 -7.57 0.72
C VAL A 133 4.06 -7.00 2.13
N MET A 134 5.18 -7.00 2.87
CA MET A 134 5.16 -6.64 4.30
C MET A 134 4.75 -5.20 4.57
N GLY A 135 5.33 -4.24 3.84
CA GLY A 135 4.99 -2.82 4.05
C GLY A 135 3.51 -2.53 3.83
N LEU A 136 2.92 -3.17 2.82
CA LEU A 136 1.50 -3.05 2.52
C LEU A 136 0.65 -3.74 3.60
N ALA A 137 0.94 -5.00 3.93
CA ALA A 137 0.16 -5.83 4.85
C ALA A 137 0.09 -5.25 6.26
N LEU A 138 1.22 -4.80 6.79
CA LEU A 138 1.32 -4.25 8.14
C LEU A 138 0.56 -2.93 8.32
N GLY A 139 0.33 -2.17 7.25
CA GLY A 139 -0.47 -0.96 7.28
C GLY A 139 -1.95 -1.16 6.95
N SER A 140 -2.38 -2.33 6.63
CA SER A 140 -3.69 -2.92 6.32
C SER A 140 -3.74 -3.62 4.95
N GLY A 141 -3.33 -2.98 3.87
CA GLY A 141 -3.23 -3.55 2.51
C GLY A 141 -4.53 -3.55 1.70
N SER A 142 -4.76 -2.44 0.98
CA SER A 142 -5.87 -2.27 0.04
C SER A 142 -5.56 -2.89 -1.33
N GLY A 143 -6.56 -3.47 -1.99
CA GLY A 143 -6.45 -4.11 -3.32
C GLY A 143 -7.79 -4.36 -3.99
N TRP A 144 -7.78 -4.96 -5.20
CA TRP A 144 -9.01 -5.16 -5.98
C TRP A 144 -10.02 -6.11 -5.32
N LEU A 145 -9.57 -7.03 -4.46
CA LEU A 145 -10.41 -8.03 -3.81
C LEU A 145 -10.94 -7.61 -2.43
N GLU A 146 -10.63 -6.41 -1.97
CA GLU A 146 -10.89 -5.99 -0.59
C GLU A 146 -12.37 -5.97 -0.19
N ARG A 147 -13.28 -5.68 -1.11
CA ARG A 147 -14.73 -5.73 -0.82
C ARG A 147 -15.25 -7.16 -0.65
N ALA A 148 -14.63 -8.14 -1.32
CA ALA A 148 -15.00 -9.54 -1.22
C ALA A 148 -14.23 -10.27 -0.11
N PHE A 149 -12.94 -9.97 0.09
CA PHE A 149 -12.05 -10.75 0.96
C PHE A 149 -11.51 -9.97 2.17
N GLY A 150 -11.85 -8.68 2.31
CA GLY A 150 -11.25 -7.80 3.31
C GLY A 150 -9.87 -7.28 2.85
N PHE A 151 -9.24 -6.46 3.69
CA PHE A 151 -7.87 -6.03 3.49
C PHE A 151 -6.86 -7.18 3.66
N VAL A 152 -5.59 -6.96 3.32
CA VAL A 152 -4.55 -7.98 3.57
C VAL A 152 -4.47 -8.33 5.05
N CYS A 153 -4.52 -7.35 5.96
CA CYS A 153 -4.45 -7.57 7.40
C CYS A 153 -5.61 -8.40 7.97
N ASP A 154 -6.76 -8.45 7.28
CA ASP A 154 -7.90 -9.30 7.66
C ASP A 154 -7.66 -10.78 7.32
N ASN A 155 -6.73 -11.02 6.41
CA ASN A 155 -6.32 -12.35 5.97
C ASN A 155 -4.96 -12.79 6.57
N LEU A 156 -4.36 -11.96 7.43
CA LEU A 156 -3.15 -12.32 8.17
C LEU A 156 -3.52 -13.32 9.28
N LEU A 157 -2.83 -14.45 9.33
CA LEU A 157 -3.02 -15.51 10.32
C LEU A 157 -1.91 -15.54 11.36
N GLU A 158 -0.68 -15.24 10.91
CA GLU A 158 0.52 -15.33 11.75
C GLU A 158 1.62 -14.43 11.17
N ALA A 159 2.48 -13.92 12.03
CA ALA A 159 3.67 -13.18 11.65
C ALA A 159 4.87 -13.62 12.51
N GLN A 160 6.02 -13.86 11.86
CA GLN A 160 7.31 -14.03 12.54
C GLN A 160 7.99 -12.66 12.64
N VAL A 161 8.43 -12.27 13.82
CA VAL A 161 8.96 -10.93 14.11
C VAL A 161 10.30 -11.02 14.80
N VAL A 162 11.29 -10.26 14.32
CA VAL A 162 12.53 -9.97 15.04
C VAL A 162 12.34 -8.67 15.82
N THR A 163 12.39 -8.75 17.15
CA THR A 163 12.14 -7.64 18.07
C THR A 163 13.36 -6.75 18.26
N ALA A 164 13.23 -5.58 18.88
CA ALA A 164 14.31 -4.64 19.12
C ALA A 164 15.45 -5.21 20.00
N ASP A 165 15.15 -6.17 20.84
CA ASP A 165 16.11 -6.90 21.69
C ASP A 165 16.68 -8.17 21.03
N GLY A 166 16.36 -8.39 19.73
CA GLY A 166 16.91 -9.48 18.91
C GLY A 166 16.23 -10.84 19.10
N ARG A 167 15.14 -10.95 19.85
CA ARG A 167 14.35 -12.20 19.92
C ARG A 167 13.58 -12.43 18.62
N VAL A 168 13.38 -13.69 18.27
CA VAL A 168 12.45 -14.11 17.21
C VAL A 168 11.20 -14.61 17.90
N VAL A 169 10.05 -13.97 17.60
CA VAL A 169 8.76 -14.31 18.19
C VAL A 169 7.73 -14.56 17.09
N THR A 170 6.73 -15.37 17.39
CA THR A 170 5.56 -15.57 16.58
C THR A 170 4.42 -14.74 17.13
N ALA A 171 3.69 -14.01 16.30
CA ALA A 171 2.50 -13.27 16.67
C ALA A 171 1.29 -13.82 15.90
N SER A 172 0.25 -14.22 16.62
CA SER A 172 -1.00 -14.77 16.10
C SER A 172 -2.16 -14.47 17.06
N GLU A 173 -3.36 -14.94 16.76
CA GLU A 173 -4.52 -14.82 17.68
C GLU A 173 -4.29 -15.54 19.03
N THR A 174 -3.40 -16.53 19.07
CA THR A 174 -3.14 -17.36 20.26
C THR A 174 -1.75 -17.18 20.87
N GLU A 175 -0.83 -16.54 20.15
CA GLU A 175 0.54 -16.29 20.57
C GLU A 175 0.85 -14.81 20.38
N GLU A 176 1.27 -14.10 21.41
CA GLU A 176 1.49 -12.64 21.42
C GLU A 176 0.33 -11.86 20.79
N PRO A 177 -0.94 -12.05 21.24
CA PRO A 177 -2.13 -11.51 20.57
C PRO A 177 -2.19 -9.98 20.52
N ASP A 178 -1.61 -9.27 21.51
CA ASP A 178 -1.53 -7.81 21.46
C ASP A 178 -0.54 -7.31 20.41
N LEU A 179 0.60 -7.98 20.25
CA LEU A 179 1.53 -7.71 19.16
C LEU A 179 0.85 -7.98 17.81
N PHE A 180 0.14 -9.10 17.69
CA PHE A 180 -0.61 -9.44 16.48
C PHE A 180 -1.69 -8.41 16.16
N TRP A 181 -2.40 -7.91 17.17
CA TRP A 181 -3.34 -6.79 17.01
C TRP A 181 -2.64 -5.54 16.45
N GLY A 182 -1.47 -5.19 16.99
CA GLY A 182 -0.69 -4.03 16.60
C GLY A 182 -0.14 -4.13 15.17
N LEU A 183 0.34 -5.31 14.77
CA LEU A 183 0.89 -5.55 13.42
C LEU A 183 -0.17 -5.43 12.31
N ARG A 184 -1.45 -5.60 12.65
CA ARG A 184 -2.57 -5.47 11.70
C ARG A 184 -3.06 -4.02 11.61
N GLY A 185 -2.21 -3.15 11.06
CA GLY A 185 -2.49 -1.73 10.81
C GLY A 185 -1.49 -0.75 11.43
N GLY A 186 -0.75 -1.15 12.47
CA GLY A 186 0.24 -0.30 13.13
C GLY A 186 1.59 -0.19 12.39
N GLY A 187 1.74 -0.88 11.25
CA GLY A 187 2.97 -0.82 10.46
C GLY A 187 4.16 -1.53 11.11
N GLY A 188 5.36 -1.22 10.63
CA GLY A 188 6.62 -1.79 11.10
C GLY A 188 7.15 -1.16 12.39
N ASN A 189 6.31 -0.78 13.33
CA ASN A 189 6.70 -0.09 14.57
C ASN A 189 7.24 -1.01 15.66
N PHE A 190 6.94 -2.31 15.62
CA PHE A 190 7.14 -3.22 16.75
C PHE A 190 8.26 -4.22 16.54
N GLY A 191 8.82 -4.29 15.34
CA GLY A 191 9.87 -5.24 14.96
C GLY A 191 10.00 -5.38 13.45
N VAL A 192 10.95 -6.20 13.02
CA VAL A 192 11.12 -6.58 11.62
C VAL A 192 10.34 -7.87 11.37
N VAL A 193 9.28 -7.79 10.58
CA VAL A 193 8.50 -8.97 10.19
C VAL A 193 9.25 -9.71 9.08
N THR A 194 9.65 -10.93 9.36
CA THR A 194 10.46 -11.76 8.45
C THR A 194 9.65 -12.71 7.60
N GLU A 195 8.51 -13.16 8.09
CA GLU A 195 7.56 -14.02 7.38
C GLU A 195 6.14 -13.74 7.86
N ILE A 196 5.15 -13.89 7.00
CA ILE A 196 3.74 -13.90 7.35
C ILE A 196 3.04 -15.12 6.75
N THR A 197 1.98 -15.58 7.44
CA THR A 197 1.03 -16.57 6.91
C THR A 197 -0.27 -15.86 6.55
N LEU A 198 -0.67 -15.97 5.28
CA LEU A 198 -1.90 -15.39 4.73
C LEU A 198 -2.95 -16.47 4.49
N ARG A 199 -4.21 -16.16 4.78
CA ARG A 199 -5.36 -16.94 4.34
C ARG A 199 -5.65 -16.65 2.88
N LEU A 200 -5.80 -17.69 2.08
CA LEU A 200 -6.16 -17.61 0.67
C LEU A 200 -7.64 -17.99 0.47
N ARG A 201 -8.19 -17.57 -0.67
CA ARG A 201 -9.54 -17.92 -1.08
C ARG A 201 -9.55 -18.40 -2.54
N PRO A 202 -10.46 -19.32 -2.92
CA PRO A 202 -10.60 -19.73 -4.31
C PRO A 202 -10.95 -18.56 -5.20
N LEU A 203 -10.12 -18.31 -6.21
CA LEU A 203 -10.33 -17.30 -7.25
C LEU A 203 -9.39 -17.55 -8.42
N GLY A 204 -9.90 -17.40 -9.64
CA GLY A 204 -9.10 -17.50 -10.85
C GLY A 204 -9.02 -18.93 -11.42
N PRO A 205 -8.07 -19.21 -12.36
CA PRO A 205 -7.10 -18.23 -12.86
C PRO A 205 -7.71 -17.12 -13.73
N ILE A 206 -8.95 -17.32 -14.23
CA ILE A 206 -9.66 -16.33 -15.05
C ILE A 206 -10.71 -15.62 -14.19
N VAL A 207 -10.69 -14.30 -14.23
CA VAL A 207 -11.69 -13.41 -13.64
C VAL A 207 -12.28 -12.50 -14.73
N TYR A 208 -13.42 -11.86 -14.46
CA TYR A 208 -13.90 -10.79 -15.33
C TYR A 208 -13.32 -9.46 -14.84
N GLY A 209 -12.53 -8.79 -15.66
CA GLY A 209 -11.84 -7.59 -15.26
C GLY A 209 -11.32 -6.77 -16.43
N GLY A 210 -10.63 -5.67 -16.12
CA GLY A 210 -10.10 -4.73 -17.09
C GLY A 210 -10.35 -3.29 -16.69
N MET A 211 -10.49 -2.39 -17.68
CA MET A 211 -10.67 -0.96 -17.47
C MET A 211 -11.71 -0.38 -18.43
N LEU A 212 -12.54 0.51 -17.90
CA LEU A 212 -13.40 1.41 -18.67
C LEU A 212 -12.79 2.80 -18.67
N MET A 213 -12.84 3.54 -19.78
CA MET A 213 -12.44 4.95 -19.79
C MET A 213 -13.52 5.83 -20.41
N TYR A 214 -13.71 6.99 -19.79
CA TYR A 214 -14.68 8.00 -20.15
C TYR A 214 -14.00 9.36 -20.34
N PRO A 215 -14.49 10.24 -21.24
CA PRO A 215 -13.96 11.59 -21.38
C PRO A 215 -14.06 12.38 -20.07
N GLY A 216 -13.08 13.23 -19.79
CA GLY A 216 -13.04 14.04 -18.55
C GLY A 216 -14.21 14.99 -18.39
N GLU A 217 -14.84 15.43 -19.51
CA GLU A 217 -16.04 16.28 -19.47
C GLU A 217 -17.24 15.58 -18.83
N MET A 218 -17.25 14.24 -18.82
CA MET A 218 -18.33 13.43 -18.22
C MET A 218 -18.07 13.09 -16.76
N ALA A 219 -16.97 13.54 -16.19
CA ALA A 219 -16.50 13.14 -14.86
C ALA A 219 -17.57 13.34 -13.77
N GLY A 220 -18.32 14.45 -13.79
CA GLY A 220 -19.36 14.74 -12.79
C GLY A 220 -20.50 13.72 -12.82
N GLU A 221 -21.01 13.41 -14.00
CA GLU A 221 -22.06 12.40 -14.18
C GLU A 221 -21.55 11.01 -13.83
N LEU A 222 -20.33 10.70 -14.26
CA LEU A 222 -19.73 9.38 -14.05
C LEU A 222 -19.46 9.11 -12.55
N VAL A 223 -18.90 10.07 -11.79
CA VAL A 223 -18.66 9.89 -10.36
C VAL A 223 -19.97 9.66 -9.59
N ARG A 224 -21.03 10.41 -9.94
CA ARG A 224 -22.36 10.19 -9.35
C ARG A 224 -22.92 8.81 -9.69
N ALA A 225 -22.88 8.43 -10.97
CA ALA A 225 -23.33 7.11 -11.41
C ALA A 225 -22.54 5.97 -10.76
N TYR A 226 -21.23 6.14 -10.62
CA TYR A 226 -20.34 5.17 -9.95
C TYR A 226 -20.66 5.07 -8.46
N ARG A 227 -20.86 6.19 -7.77
CA ARG A 227 -21.30 6.23 -6.37
C ARG A 227 -22.62 5.47 -6.18
N ASP A 228 -23.61 5.75 -7.03
CA ASP A 228 -24.93 5.15 -6.95
C ASP A 228 -24.91 3.65 -7.31
N PHE A 229 -24.07 3.25 -8.28
CA PHE A 229 -23.80 1.85 -8.61
C PHE A 229 -23.25 1.08 -7.40
N LEU A 230 -22.24 1.62 -6.72
CA LEU A 230 -21.59 0.96 -5.59
C LEU A 230 -22.50 0.82 -4.36
N ALA A 231 -23.51 1.65 -4.22
CA ALA A 231 -24.48 1.55 -3.13
C ALA A 231 -25.27 0.21 -3.16
N THR A 232 -25.37 -0.44 -4.32
CA THR A 232 -26.11 -1.70 -4.51
C THR A 232 -25.27 -2.82 -5.12
N ALA A 233 -24.00 -2.56 -5.44
CA ALA A 233 -23.11 -3.56 -6.04
C ALA A 233 -22.79 -4.68 -5.04
N PRO A 234 -22.76 -5.96 -5.50
CA PRO A 234 -22.37 -7.07 -4.66
C PRO A 234 -20.92 -6.94 -4.18
N ASN A 235 -20.56 -7.67 -3.12
CA ASN A 235 -19.23 -7.59 -2.51
C ASN A 235 -18.13 -8.05 -3.47
N GLU A 236 -18.44 -8.92 -4.42
CA GLU A 236 -17.53 -9.42 -5.45
C GLU A 236 -17.09 -8.33 -6.44
N VAL A 237 -17.77 -7.19 -6.49
CA VAL A 237 -17.38 -6.05 -7.33
C VAL A 237 -16.20 -5.31 -6.70
N GLY A 238 -15.00 -5.65 -7.14
CA GLY A 238 -13.79 -4.88 -6.88
C GLY A 238 -13.61 -3.79 -7.95
N SER A 239 -13.35 -2.56 -7.55
CA SER A 239 -13.14 -1.47 -8.50
C SER A 239 -12.43 -0.27 -7.87
N GLY A 240 -11.98 0.66 -8.72
CA GLY A 240 -11.48 1.97 -8.34
C GLY A 240 -11.66 2.94 -9.50
N LEU A 241 -12.17 4.13 -9.21
CA LEU A 241 -12.31 5.21 -10.19
C LEU A 241 -11.13 6.16 -10.08
N ALA A 242 -10.49 6.50 -11.20
CA ALA A 242 -9.34 7.38 -11.22
C ALA A 242 -9.49 8.50 -12.26
N PHE A 243 -9.19 9.73 -11.86
CA PHE A 243 -8.91 10.83 -12.78
C PHE A 243 -7.46 10.72 -13.23
N ILE A 244 -7.24 10.56 -14.51
CA ILE A 244 -5.92 10.35 -15.12
C ILE A 244 -5.83 11.11 -16.44
N CYS A 245 -4.63 11.21 -17.01
CA CYS A 245 -4.47 11.48 -18.45
C CYS A 245 -4.44 10.13 -19.19
N ALA A 246 -5.18 10.06 -20.29
CA ALA A 246 -5.19 8.85 -21.11
C ALA A 246 -3.76 8.54 -21.61
N PRO A 247 -3.29 7.29 -21.48
CA PRO A 247 -1.93 6.95 -21.88
C PRO A 247 -1.75 7.05 -23.41
N PRO A 248 -0.50 7.21 -23.89
CA PRO A 248 -0.21 7.36 -25.32
C PRO A 248 -0.24 6.04 -26.11
N GLU A 249 -0.75 4.97 -25.50
CA GLU A 249 -0.75 3.61 -26.01
C GLU A 249 -1.70 3.42 -27.21
N ASP A 250 -1.40 2.44 -28.07
CA ASP A 250 -2.16 2.21 -29.32
C ASP A 250 -3.61 1.77 -29.13
N PHE A 251 -3.94 1.17 -27.98
CA PHE A 251 -5.33 0.82 -27.63
C PHE A 251 -6.19 2.06 -27.28
N VAL A 252 -5.57 3.22 -27.05
CA VAL A 252 -6.26 4.49 -26.83
C VAL A 252 -6.49 5.19 -28.15
N PRO A 253 -7.73 5.56 -28.51
CA PRO A 253 -8.00 6.33 -29.72
C PRO A 253 -7.16 7.62 -29.77
N GLU A 254 -6.56 7.92 -30.91
CA GLU A 254 -5.62 9.05 -31.08
C GLU A 254 -6.15 10.39 -30.53
N PRO A 255 -7.42 10.77 -30.75
CA PRO A 255 -7.95 12.04 -30.21
C PRO A 255 -8.05 12.11 -28.69
N VAL A 256 -7.99 10.95 -28.00
CA VAL A 256 -8.14 10.85 -26.54
C VAL A 256 -6.77 10.79 -25.83
N ARG A 257 -5.71 10.41 -26.55
CA ARG A 257 -4.34 10.29 -26.00
C ARG A 257 -3.90 11.58 -25.34
N GLY A 258 -3.41 11.51 -24.11
CA GLY A 258 -2.95 12.65 -23.32
C GLY A 258 -4.05 13.58 -22.83
N GLN A 259 -5.33 13.31 -23.14
CA GLN A 259 -6.45 14.11 -22.61
C GLN A 259 -6.83 13.63 -21.21
N PRO A 260 -7.37 14.54 -20.36
CA PRO A 260 -7.98 14.13 -19.09
C PRO A 260 -9.14 13.17 -19.34
N VAL A 261 -9.11 12.03 -18.64
CA VAL A 261 -10.14 10.99 -18.69
C VAL A 261 -10.44 10.49 -17.28
N VAL A 262 -11.56 9.81 -17.14
CA VAL A 262 -11.88 9.04 -15.94
C VAL A 262 -11.81 7.57 -16.29
N GLY A 263 -10.89 6.85 -15.63
CA GLY A 263 -10.75 5.40 -15.73
C GLY A 263 -11.46 4.69 -14.58
N ILE A 264 -12.10 3.56 -14.85
CA ILE A 264 -12.60 2.66 -13.80
C ILE A 264 -11.94 1.31 -14.03
N VAL A 265 -11.05 0.90 -13.12
CA VAL A 265 -10.54 -0.47 -13.10
C VAL A 265 -11.57 -1.34 -12.40
N CYS A 266 -11.83 -2.50 -12.97
CA CYS A 266 -12.81 -3.48 -12.51
C CYS A 266 -12.16 -4.85 -12.34
N CYS A 267 -12.54 -5.57 -11.27
CA CYS A 267 -12.17 -6.94 -11.01
C CYS A 267 -13.34 -7.64 -10.30
N TYR A 268 -13.91 -8.66 -10.90
CA TYR A 268 -14.96 -9.44 -10.25
C TYR A 268 -14.37 -10.61 -9.46
N ALA A 269 -14.57 -10.62 -8.15
CA ALA A 269 -14.03 -11.62 -7.23
C ALA A 269 -14.92 -12.87 -7.16
N GLY A 270 -15.37 -13.38 -8.29
CA GLY A 270 -16.26 -14.53 -8.44
C GLY A 270 -16.08 -15.19 -9.80
N ALA A 271 -17.09 -15.96 -10.22
CA ALA A 271 -17.09 -16.59 -11.54
C ALA A 271 -17.11 -15.52 -12.66
N ALA A 272 -16.28 -15.70 -13.68
CA ALA A 272 -16.12 -14.69 -14.73
C ALA A 272 -17.43 -14.40 -15.49
N GLU A 273 -18.32 -15.40 -15.58
CA GLU A 273 -19.62 -15.32 -16.23
C GLU A 273 -20.56 -14.33 -15.52
N ASP A 274 -20.48 -14.22 -14.19
CA ASP A 274 -21.30 -13.30 -13.40
C ASP A 274 -20.75 -11.87 -13.47
N GLY A 275 -19.46 -11.70 -13.74
CA GLY A 275 -18.79 -10.40 -13.79
C GLY A 275 -19.30 -9.50 -14.89
N GLU A 276 -19.64 -10.04 -16.07
CA GLU A 276 -20.20 -9.25 -17.16
C GLU A 276 -21.53 -8.56 -16.77
N ALA A 277 -22.42 -9.32 -16.12
CA ALA A 277 -23.70 -8.80 -15.65
C ALA A 277 -23.51 -7.79 -14.51
N ALA A 278 -22.56 -8.05 -13.60
CA ALA A 278 -22.26 -7.18 -12.48
C ALA A 278 -21.78 -5.78 -12.92
N PHE A 279 -20.95 -5.69 -13.96
CA PHE A 279 -20.45 -4.41 -14.49
C PHE A 279 -21.28 -3.81 -15.63
N ALA A 280 -22.36 -4.46 -16.09
CA ALA A 280 -23.21 -3.94 -17.15
C ALA A 280 -23.75 -2.53 -16.88
N PRO A 281 -24.15 -2.13 -15.65
CA PRO A 281 -24.60 -0.77 -15.37
C PRO A 281 -23.55 0.30 -15.69
N LEU A 282 -22.25 0.03 -15.44
CA LEU A 282 -21.18 0.95 -15.79
C LEU A 282 -20.97 0.99 -17.31
N ARG A 283 -20.97 -0.14 -18.01
CA ARG A 283 -20.75 -0.23 -19.47
C ARG A 283 -21.86 0.45 -20.29
N THR A 284 -23.05 0.57 -19.73
CA THR A 284 -24.20 1.23 -20.42
C THR A 284 -24.27 2.73 -20.20
N LEU A 285 -23.38 3.31 -19.40
CA LEU A 285 -23.30 4.75 -19.24
C LEU A 285 -22.94 5.43 -20.58
N PRO A 286 -23.51 6.63 -20.87
CA PRO A 286 -23.22 7.32 -22.10
C PRO A 286 -21.75 7.73 -22.20
N TYR A 287 -21.26 7.87 -23.44
CA TYR A 287 -19.92 8.37 -23.77
C TYR A 287 -18.75 7.45 -23.37
N LEU A 288 -18.99 6.15 -23.17
CA LEU A 288 -17.91 5.18 -22.96
C LEU A 288 -16.95 5.23 -24.15
N ALA A 289 -15.70 5.65 -23.90
CA ALA A 289 -14.70 5.82 -24.93
C ALA A 289 -13.88 4.54 -25.17
N ILE A 290 -13.58 3.80 -24.09
CA ILE A 290 -12.79 2.56 -24.13
C ILE A 290 -13.42 1.55 -23.18
N ASP A 291 -13.68 0.35 -23.69
CA ASP A 291 -14.13 -0.82 -22.93
C ASP A 291 -13.12 -1.95 -23.10
N MET A 292 -12.42 -2.27 -22.02
CA MET A 292 -11.46 -3.37 -21.95
C MET A 292 -11.91 -4.49 -21.01
N LEU A 293 -13.19 -4.47 -20.56
CA LEU A 293 -13.71 -5.50 -19.68
C LEU A 293 -13.91 -6.82 -20.43
N GLN A 294 -13.27 -7.88 -19.93
CA GLN A 294 -13.33 -9.21 -20.52
C GLN A 294 -12.91 -10.27 -19.48
N PRO A 295 -13.19 -11.56 -19.74
CA PRO A 295 -12.50 -12.63 -19.04
C PRO A 295 -10.99 -12.55 -19.28
N MET A 296 -10.20 -12.47 -18.21
CA MET A 296 -8.74 -12.36 -18.30
C MET A 296 -8.06 -12.98 -17.07
N PRO A 297 -6.77 -13.33 -17.14
CA PRO A 297 -6.05 -13.83 -15.98
C PRO A 297 -6.05 -12.82 -14.84
N TYR A 298 -6.30 -13.28 -13.59
CA TYR A 298 -6.25 -12.40 -12.41
C TYR A 298 -4.89 -11.69 -12.27
N VAL A 299 -3.79 -12.39 -12.54
CA VAL A 299 -2.44 -11.79 -12.54
C VAL A 299 -2.35 -10.60 -13.50
N ALA A 300 -3.02 -10.66 -14.65
CA ALA A 300 -3.02 -9.55 -15.60
C ALA A 300 -3.85 -8.35 -15.09
N VAL A 301 -4.94 -8.58 -14.33
CA VAL A 301 -5.68 -7.50 -13.65
C VAL A 301 -4.78 -6.81 -12.62
N GLN A 302 -4.01 -7.57 -11.84
CA GLN A 302 -3.07 -7.06 -10.83
C GLN A 302 -1.93 -6.22 -11.43
N GLN A 303 -1.61 -6.41 -12.71
CA GLN A 303 -0.54 -5.70 -13.42
C GLN A 303 -1.04 -4.50 -14.25
N LEU A 304 -2.36 -4.22 -14.28
CA LEU A 304 -2.91 -3.13 -15.07
C LEU A 304 -2.33 -1.74 -14.71
N LEU A 305 -1.94 -1.56 -13.45
CA LEU A 305 -1.39 -0.30 -12.96
C LEU A 305 0.15 -0.27 -12.93
N ASP A 306 0.84 -1.32 -13.38
CA ASP A 306 2.31 -1.32 -13.42
C ASP A 306 2.89 -0.28 -14.40
N PRO A 307 2.37 -0.15 -15.66
CA PRO A 307 2.93 0.78 -16.61
C PRO A 307 2.92 2.25 -16.14
N PRO A 308 1.83 2.80 -15.57
CA PRO A 308 1.82 4.19 -15.10
C PRO A 308 2.56 4.40 -13.76
N ASN A 309 2.95 3.34 -13.04
CA ASN A 309 3.54 3.44 -11.69
C ASN A 309 4.98 2.93 -11.66
N GLN A 310 5.83 3.48 -12.53
CA GLN A 310 7.23 3.10 -12.62
C GLN A 310 8.08 3.78 -11.54
N LYS A 311 9.08 3.03 -11.02
CA LYS A 311 10.08 3.54 -10.07
C LYS A 311 10.85 4.72 -10.66
N GLY A 312 11.14 5.72 -9.84
CA GLY A 312 12.02 6.85 -10.17
C GLY A 312 11.30 8.14 -10.54
N ALA A 313 10.00 8.13 -10.77
CA ALA A 313 9.22 9.37 -10.83
C ALA A 313 9.20 10.07 -9.46
N GLN A 314 9.10 11.40 -9.47
CA GLN A 314 8.87 12.18 -8.26
C GLN A 314 7.45 11.93 -7.78
N ASN A 315 7.22 11.76 -6.48
CA ASN A 315 5.93 11.41 -5.92
C ASN A 315 5.62 12.20 -4.67
N TYR A 316 4.41 12.78 -4.60
CA TYR A 316 3.83 13.34 -3.39
C TYR A 316 2.39 12.88 -3.25
N TRP A 317 2.08 12.18 -2.15
CA TRP A 317 0.80 11.53 -1.92
C TRP A 317 0.18 11.98 -0.61
N THR A 318 -1.14 12.11 -0.62
CA THR A 318 -1.96 12.20 0.59
C THR A 318 -3.29 11.48 0.36
N ALA A 319 -3.98 11.09 1.43
CA ALA A 319 -5.25 10.38 1.36
C ALA A 319 -6.13 10.67 2.57
N ASP A 320 -7.42 10.77 2.35
CA ASP A 320 -8.43 10.95 3.39
C ASP A 320 -9.56 9.95 3.23
N PHE A 321 -10.22 9.60 4.36
CA PHE A 321 -11.47 8.87 4.38
C PHE A 321 -12.67 9.82 4.35
N TYR A 322 -13.78 9.36 3.76
CA TYR A 322 -15.01 10.12 3.59
C TYR A 322 -16.22 9.24 3.92
N ASP A 323 -17.13 9.76 4.76
CA ASP A 323 -18.37 9.06 5.11
C ASP A 323 -19.42 9.17 4.00
N SER A 324 -19.29 10.14 3.12
CA SER A 324 -20.15 10.33 1.96
C SER A 324 -19.48 11.21 0.91
N LEU A 325 -19.98 11.14 -0.32
CA LEU A 325 -19.62 12.03 -1.43
C LEU A 325 -20.87 12.74 -1.95
N PRO A 326 -21.38 13.79 -1.26
CA PRO A 326 -22.51 14.58 -1.75
C PRO A 326 -22.15 15.29 -3.06
N ASP A 327 -23.16 15.79 -3.78
CA ASP A 327 -22.95 16.36 -5.11
C ASP A 327 -22.00 17.55 -5.10
N GLU A 328 -22.01 18.36 -4.05
CA GLU A 328 -21.10 19.50 -3.88
C GLU A 328 -19.64 19.02 -3.72
N ALA A 329 -19.41 17.89 -3.03
CA ALA A 329 -18.07 17.28 -2.93
C ALA A 329 -17.63 16.75 -4.30
N VAL A 330 -18.53 16.10 -5.03
CA VAL A 330 -18.24 15.62 -6.39
C VAL A 330 -17.87 16.78 -7.31
N ASP A 331 -18.66 17.88 -7.31
CA ASP A 331 -18.39 19.04 -8.16
C ASP A 331 -17.06 19.71 -7.82
N THR A 332 -16.73 19.80 -6.53
CA THR A 332 -15.44 20.34 -6.06
C THR A 332 -14.28 19.48 -6.53
N LEU A 333 -14.38 18.15 -6.33
CA LEU A 333 -13.36 17.20 -6.75
C LEU A 333 -13.14 17.25 -8.27
N VAL A 334 -14.21 17.13 -9.05
CA VAL A 334 -14.18 17.14 -10.52
C VAL A 334 -13.59 18.43 -11.06
N GLY A 335 -13.96 19.59 -10.48
CA GLY A 335 -13.47 20.90 -10.90
C GLY A 335 -11.94 21.05 -10.83
N LEU A 336 -11.29 20.27 -9.97
CA LEU A 336 -9.84 20.26 -9.77
C LEU A 336 -9.17 19.04 -10.42
N ALA A 337 -9.69 17.84 -10.19
CA ALA A 337 -9.07 16.59 -10.61
C ALA A 337 -9.02 16.39 -12.14
N THR A 338 -9.91 17.04 -12.89
CA THR A 338 -9.88 17.05 -14.37
C THR A 338 -8.86 18.01 -14.98
N LYS A 339 -8.08 18.72 -14.17
CA LYS A 339 -7.06 19.69 -14.60
C LYS A 339 -5.70 19.36 -13.99
N PRO A 340 -5.15 18.15 -14.21
CA PRO A 340 -3.88 17.77 -13.61
C PRO A 340 -2.74 18.65 -14.12
N VAL A 341 -1.76 18.92 -13.27
CA VAL A 341 -0.56 19.69 -13.61
C VAL A 341 0.56 18.80 -14.16
N SER A 342 0.44 17.51 -13.98
CA SER A 342 1.30 16.49 -14.60
C SER A 342 0.46 15.39 -15.24
N PRO A 343 0.87 14.86 -16.41
CA PRO A 343 0.15 13.75 -17.06
C PRO A 343 0.22 12.44 -16.27
N LEU A 344 1.12 12.33 -15.30
CA LEU A 344 1.27 11.13 -14.46
C LEU A 344 0.42 11.19 -13.18
N THR A 345 -0.21 12.34 -12.88
CA THR A 345 -1.05 12.50 -11.70
C THR A 345 -2.29 11.60 -11.77
N GLN A 346 -2.61 10.97 -10.64
CA GLN A 346 -3.78 10.10 -10.46
C GLN A 346 -4.55 10.53 -9.21
N ILE A 347 -5.84 10.84 -9.34
CA ILE A 347 -6.72 11.07 -8.19
C ILE A 347 -7.68 9.89 -8.15
N ILE A 348 -7.59 9.06 -7.12
CA ILE A 348 -8.23 7.74 -7.11
C ILE A 348 -9.29 7.69 -6.00
N LEU A 349 -10.51 7.34 -6.37
CA LEU A 349 -11.60 7.00 -5.45
C LEU A 349 -11.59 5.49 -5.24
N VAL A 350 -11.32 5.08 -4.02
CA VAL A 350 -11.30 3.68 -3.60
C VAL A 350 -12.56 3.42 -2.77
N PRO A 351 -13.48 2.54 -3.22
CA PRO A 351 -14.68 2.22 -2.48
C PRO A 351 -14.40 1.28 -1.31
N GLY A 352 -14.96 1.58 -0.15
CA GLY A 352 -15.03 0.69 1.00
C GLY A 352 -16.27 -0.22 0.98
N GLY A 353 -16.70 -0.67 2.16
CA GLY A 353 -17.86 -1.55 2.35
C GLY A 353 -17.55 -3.03 2.11
N GLY A 354 -18.59 -3.85 1.95
CA GLY A 354 -18.42 -5.30 1.82
C GLY A 354 -17.70 -5.91 3.02
N ALA A 355 -16.86 -6.91 2.78
CA ALA A 355 -16.09 -7.60 3.83
C ALA A 355 -15.23 -6.67 4.70
N ILE A 356 -14.83 -5.49 4.19
CA ILE A 356 -14.13 -4.48 4.98
C ILE A 356 -14.97 -4.02 6.17
N ALA A 357 -16.25 -3.72 5.91
CA ALA A 357 -17.18 -3.18 6.91
C ALA A 357 -17.75 -4.26 7.85
N GLU A 358 -17.58 -5.54 7.53
CA GLU A 358 -18.00 -6.67 8.39
C GLU A 358 -17.03 -6.92 9.55
N VAL A 359 -15.80 -6.42 9.47
CA VAL A 359 -14.79 -6.55 10.53
C VAL A 359 -15.02 -5.46 11.58
N ASP A 360 -15.05 -5.87 12.86
CA ASP A 360 -15.18 -4.94 13.98
C ASP A 360 -14.06 -3.87 13.97
N GLU A 361 -14.43 -2.61 14.28
CA GLU A 361 -13.51 -1.47 14.25
C GLU A 361 -12.30 -1.69 15.16
N ASP A 362 -12.46 -2.41 16.30
CA ASP A 362 -11.43 -2.62 17.31
C ASP A 362 -10.74 -3.99 17.22
N ALA A 363 -11.12 -4.82 16.25
CA ALA A 363 -10.51 -6.14 16.02
C ALA A 363 -9.01 -6.09 15.80
N MET A 364 -8.49 -4.95 15.34
CA MET A 364 -7.06 -4.72 15.06
C MET A 364 -6.71 -3.23 15.12
N ALA A 365 -5.42 -2.90 14.99
CA ALA A 365 -4.95 -1.53 15.01
C ALA A 365 -5.53 -0.68 13.87
N PHE A 366 -5.66 -1.25 12.66
CA PHE A 366 -6.34 -0.57 11.56
C PHE A 366 -7.83 -0.37 11.89
N GLY A 367 -8.32 0.83 11.62
CA GLY A 367 -9.73 1.22 11.76
C GLY A 367 -10.31 1.75 10.45
N GLN A 368 -11.32 2.61 10.54
CA GLN A 368 -12.01 3.19 9.37
C GLN A 368 -12.77 2.17 8.52
N ARG A 369 -13.33 1.15 9.18
CA ARG A 369 -14.05 0.07 8.54
C ARG A 369 -15.38 0.50 7.91
N SER A 370 -16.04 1.47 8.52
CA SER A 370 -17.34 2.00 8.09
C SER A 370 -17.25 3.04 6.97
N ALA A 371 -16.08 3.63 6.73
CA ALA A 371 -15.93 4.67 5.71
C ALA A 371 -16.14 4.10 4.30
N PRO A 372 -17.18 4.54 3.56
CA PRO A 372 -17.46 4.01 2.23
C PRO A 372 -16.49 4.49 1.16
N TRP A 373 -15.64 5.48 1.45
CA TRP A 373 -14.71 6.05 0.49
C TRP A 373 -13.36 6.38 1.11
N ASN A 374 -12.31 6.08 0.36
CA ASN A 374 -10.99 6.67 0.51
C ASN A 374 -10.64 7.39 -0.80
N ILE A 375 -10.18 8.64 -0.72
CA ILE A 375 -9.65 9.35 -1.88
C ILE A 375 -8.15 9.47 -1.73
N HIS A 376 -7.42 8.91 -2.69
CA HIS A 376 -5.98 8.96 -2.78
C HIS A 376 -5.57 10.03 -3.81
N TYR A 377 -4.91 11.07 -3.33
CA TYR A 377 -4.38 12.18 -4.13
C TYR A 377 -2.91 11.88 -4.43
N LEU A 378 -2.66 11.27 -5.57
CA LEU A 378 -1.35 10.80 -5.99
C LEU A 378 -0.85 11.70 -7.12
N SER A 379 0.01 12.67 -6.79
CA SER A 379 0.75 13.42 -7.79
C SER A 379 2.07 12.75 -8.09
N MET A 380 2.30 12.52 -9.38
CA MET A 380 3.56 12.01 -9.93
C MET A 380 4.02 12.94 -11.04
N TRP A 381 5.33 13.13 -11.16
CA TRP A 381 5.93 13.94 -12.22
C TRP A 381 7.37 13.51 -12.51
N PRO A 382 7.86 13.69 -13.78
CA PRO A 382 9.19 13.22 -14.14
C PRO A 382 10.31 14.22 -13.81
N ASP A 383 10.07 15.54 -13.90
CA ASP A 383 11.12 16.57 -13.75
C ASP A 383 11.11 17.15 -12.33
N PRO A 384 12.21 17.05 -11.56
CA PRO A 384 12.35 17.67 -10.25
C PRO A 384 12.06 19.20 -10.23
N ALA A 385 12.19 19.90 -11.36
CA ALA A 385 11.87 21.32 -11.45
C ALA A 385 10.38 21.63 -11.20
N ASP A 386 9.48 20.66 -11.44
CA ASP A 386 8.04 20.80 -11.29
C ASP A 386 7.53 20.45 -9.86
N THR A 387 8.45 20.19 -8.93
CA THR A 387 8.14 19.68 -7.59
C THR A 387 7.16 20.59 -6.82
N GLU A 388 7.44 21.89 -6.73
CA GLU A 388 6.59 22.83 -5.99
C GLU A 388 5.16 22.90 -6.58
N THR A 389 5.04 22.91 -7.90
CA THR A 389 3.77 22.95 -8.62
C THR A 389 2.92 21.71 -8.33
N ASN A 390 3.51 20.51 -8.38
CA ASN A 390 2.81 19.26 -8.16
C ASN A 390 2.39 19.08 -6.70
N ILE A 391 3.26 19.42 -5.74
CA ILE A 391 2.92 19.40 -4.31
C ILE A 391 1.80 20.40 -4.01
N ALA A 392 1.87 21.63 -4.55
CA ALA A 392 0.84 22.63 -4.36
C ALA A 392 -0.52 22.18 -4.90
N TYR A 393 -0.54 21.54 -6.07
CA TYR A 393 -1.75 20.95 -6.67
C TYR A 393 -2.38 19.90 -5.77
N THR A 394 -1.61 18.92 -5.29
CA THR A 394 -2.10 17.88 -4.38
C THR A 394 -2.72 18.48 -3.11
N ARG A 395 -2.00 19.44 -2.50
CA ARG A 395 -2.46 20.14 -1.29
C ARG A 395 -3.73 20.96 -1.54
N GLN A 396 -3.84 21.57 -2.71
CA GLN A 396 -5.04 22.34 -3.10
C GLN A 396 -6.28 21.45 -3.17
N ILE A 397 -6.19 20.29 -3.83
CA ILE A 397 -7.33 19.37 -3.94
C ILE A 397 -7.71 18.82 -2.55
N ALA A 398 -6.73 18.33 -1.79
CA ALA A 398 -6.97 17.78 -0.47
C ALA A 398 -7.60 18.84 0.47
N ALA A 399 -7.12 20.10 0.42
CA ALA A 399 -7.69 21.20 1.20
C ALA A 399 -9.13 21.54 0.78
N ALA A 400 -9.41 21.54 -0.52
CA ALA A 400 -10.75 21.80 -1.04
C ALA A 400 -11.75 20.69 -0.63
N MET A 401 -11.30 19.44 -0.52
CA MET A 401 -12.11 18.30 -0.12
C MET A 401 -12.23 18.14 1.41
N LYS A 402 -11.44 18.87 2.19
CA LYS A 402 -11.41 18.78 3.65
C LYS A 402 -12.77 18.91 4.36
N PRO A 403 -13.73 19.78 3.91
CA PRO A 403 -15.03 19.90 4.57
C PRO A 403 -15.85 18.60 4.66
N TRP A 404 -15.59 17.64 3.79
CA TRP A 404 -16.30 16.34 3.76
C TRP A 404 -15.45 15.18 4.29
N SER A 405 -14.16 15.41 4.60
CA SER A 405 -13.24 14.41 5.13
C SER A 405 -13.57 14.07 6.58
N THR A 406 -13.40 12.81 6.96
CA THR A 406 -13.46 12.38 8.37
C THR A 406 -12.29 12.92 9.21
N GLY A 407 -11.26 13.50 8.57
CA GLY A 407 -10.02 13.93 9.19
C GLY A 407 -9.01 12.81 9.41
N ARG A 408 -9.36 11.56 9.12
CA ARG A 408 -8.48 10.40 9.25
C ARG A 408 -7.82 10.04 7.93
N ALA A 409 -6.58 9.53 8.01
CA ALA A 409 -5.76 9.19 6.86
C ALA A 409 -5.63 7.68 6.67
N TYR A 410 -5.38 7.27 5.42
CA TYR A 410 -4.90 5.94 5.10
C TYR A 410 -3.37 5.94 5.03
N LEU A 411 -2.70 5.41 6.07
CA LEU A 411 -1.25 5.59 6.26
C LEU A 411 -0.38 5.00 5.13
N ASN A 412 -0.87 3.98 4.42
CA ASN A 412 -0.16 3.43 3.25
C ASN A 412 -0.15 4.39 2.04
N PHE A 413 -1.03 5.41 2.02
CA PHE A 413 -1.21 6.32 0.90
C PHE A 413 -0.76 7.76 1.21
N ILE A 414 -0.08 8.01 2.32
CA ILE A 414 0.38 9.35 2.68
C ILE A 414 1.91 9.44 2.75
N GLY A 415 2.41 10.64 2.46
CA GLY A 415 3.80 11.03 2.70
C GLY A 415 4.11 11.25 4.18
N ASP A 416 5.24 11.89 4.46
CA ASP A 416 5.55 12.39 5.80
C ASP A 416 4.74 13.67 6.06
N GLU A 417 3.62 13.53 6.77
CA GLU A 417 2.72 14.62 7.15
C GLU A 417 2.81 14.94 8.65
N GLY A 418 3.79 14.37 9.34
CA GLY A 418 4.06 14.57 10.76
C GLY A 418 3.23 13.70 11.70
N THR A 419 3.64 13.70 12.98
CA THR A 419 3.08 12.81 14.01
C THR A 419 1.59 13.02 14.25
N GLY A 420 1.10 14.26 14.20
CA GLY A 420 -0.32 14.55 14.38
C GLY A 420 -1.23 13.90 13.34
N ARG A 421 -0.72 13.65 12.13
CA ARG A 421 -1.46 12.96 11.08
C ARG A 421 -1.52 11.45 11.33
N VAL A 422 -0.43 10.89 11.89
CA VAL A 422 -0.37 9.48 12.32
C VAL A 422 -1.34 9.26 13.48
N GLU A 423 -1.33 10.12 14.49
CA GLU A 423 -2.28 10.07 15.61
C GLU A 423 -3.74 10.16 15.13
N ALA A 424 -4.04 11.09 14.23
CA ALA A 424 -5.37 11.25 13.66
C ALA A 424 -5.85 10.01 12.88
N ALA A 425 -4.94 9.28 12.22
CA ALA A 425 -5.28 8.06 11.47
C ALA A 425 -5.84 6.96 12.38
N PHE A 426 -5.28 6.80 13.58
CA PHE A 426 -5.72 5.79 14.55
C PHE A 426 -6.85 6.30 15.48
N GLY A 427 -6.86 7.61 15.76
CA GLY A 427 -7.64 8.19 16.83
C GLY A 427 -7.00 7.96 18.21
N PRO A 428 -7.45 8.72 19.24
CA PRO A 428 -6.72 8.82 20.52
C PRO A 428 -6.61 7.49 21.28
N GLU A 429 -7.65 6.67 21.28
CA GLU A 429 -7.69 5.42 22.07
C GLU A 429 -6.77 4.36 21.48
N LYS A 430 -6.88 4.10 20.13
CA LYS A 430 -6.01 3.14 19.43
C LYS A 430 -4.56 3.60 19.44
N TYR A 431 -4.31 4.91 19.25
CA TYR A 431 -2.95 5.45 19.30
C TYR A 431 -2.31 5.26 20.68
N ALA A 432 -3.06 5.49 21.76
CA ALA A 432 -2.57 5.25 23.12
C ALA A 432 -2.23 3.77 23.36
N ARG A 433 -3.07 2.82 22.87
CA ARG A 433 -2.79 1.39 22.92
C ARG A 433 -1.55 1.02 22.14
N LEU A 434 -1.39 1.56 20.93
CA LEU A 434 -0.21 1.35 20.07
C LEU A 434 1.07 1.91 20.72
N ALA A 435 1.00 3.09 21.37
CA ALA A 435 2.13 3.67 22.09
C ALA A 435 2.54 2.85 23.31
N ALA A 436 1.58 2.25 24.01
CA ALA A 436 1.85 1.32 25.11
C ALA A 436 2.51 0.04 24.61
N LEU A 437 1.99 -0.54 23.52
CA LEU A 437 2.56 -1.70 22.85
C LEU A 437 3.99 -1.41 22.33
N LYS A 438 4.21 -0.23 21.78
CA LYS A 438 5.54 0.22 21.34
C LYS A 438 6.52 0.31 22.51
N ALA A 439 6.08 0.79 23.67
CA ALA A 439 6.91 0.84 24.88
C ALA A 439 7.31 -0.55 25.40
N GLU A 440 6.51 -1.57 25.14
CA GLU A 440 6.82 -2.97 25.47
C GLU A 440 7.82 -3.60 24.50
N TRP A 441 7.59 -3.47 23.19
CA TRP A 441 8.33 -4.20 22.15
C TRP A 441 9.54 -3.44 21.59
N ASP A 442 9.51 -2.10 21.64
CA ASP A 442 10.61 -1.25 21.18
C ASP A 442 10.73 0.01 22.04
N PRO A 443 11.09 -0.14 23.33
CA PRO A 443 11.15 0.98 24.29
C PRO A 443 12.18 2.05 23.90
N THR A 444 13.20 1.69 23.10
CA THR A 444 14.25 2.62 22.63
C THR A 444 13.85 3.33 21.34
N ASN A 445 12.69 2.99 20.75
CA ASN A 445 12.24 3.50 19.47
C ASN A 445 13.29 3.27 18.35
N LEU A 446 13.85 2.07 18.29
CA LEU A 446 14.79 1.67 17.24
C LEU A 446 14.10 1.70 15.86
N PHE A 447 12.88 1.14 15.78
CA PHE A 447 12.07 1.11 14.55
C PHE A 447 11.25 2.39 14.39
N ARG A 448 11.93 3.52 14.14
CA ARG A 448 11.30 4.86 14.02
C ARG A 448 11.24 5.42 12.60
N HIS A 449 11.92 4.79 11.65
CA HIS A 449 11.92 5.22 10.24
C HIS A 449 10.73 4.63 9.48
N ASN A 450 9.53 5.09 9.84
CA ASN A 450 8.23 4.69 9.30
C ASN A 450 7.20 5.77 9.64
N GLN A 451 5.89 5.48 9.57
CA GLN A 451 4.85 6.29 10.21
C GLN A 451 4.94 6.04 11.74
N ASN A 452 5.89 6.71 12.37
CA ASN A 452 6.35 6.36 13.71
C ASN A 452 5.27 6.59 14.79
N ILE A 453 5.11 5.56 15.61
CA ILE A 453 4.37 5.60 16.88
C ILE A 453 5.42 5.69 17.99
N ALA A 454 5.47 6.81 18.68
CA ALA A 454 6.40 6.97 19.80
C ALA A 454 6.00 6.07 20.97
N PRO A 455 6.97 5.42 21.68
CA PRO A 455 6.65 4.65 22.87
C PRO A 455 6.03 5.53 23.94
N ALA A 456 5.02 5.00 24.64
CA ALA A 456 4.43 5.70 25.79
C ALA A 456 5.49 6.03 26.84
N ALA A 457 5.43 7.22 27.43
CA ALA A 457 6.32 7.58 28.51
C ALA A 457 6.14 6.59 29.69
N ALA A 458 7.27 6.16 30.27
CA ALA A 458 7.20 5.34 31.48
C ALA A 458 6.40 6.11 32.55
N SER A 459 5.35 5.48 33.10
CA SER A 459 4.65 6.09 34.25
C SER A 459 5.66 6.30 35.35
N PRO A 460 5.71 7.50 35.96
CA PRO A 460 6.56 7.70 37.12
C PRO A 460 6.14 6.70 38.21
N ALA A 461 7.11 5.93 38.72
CA ALA A 461 6.94 4.90 39.74
C ALA A 461 6.50 5.52 41.09
#